data_4ed14a06d242a660f4ab389696852b96
#
_entry.id   4ed14a06d242a660f4ab389696852b96
#
_cell.length_a   1.000
_cell.length_b   1.000
_cell.length_c   1.000
_cell.angle_alpha   90.00
_cell.angle_beta   90.00
_cell.angle_gamma   90.00
#
_symmetry.space_group_name_H-M   'P 1'
#
loop_
_entity.id
_entity.type
_entity.pdbx_description
1 polymer ?
#
loop_
_entity_poly.entity_id
_entity_poly.type
_entity_poly.pdbx_seq_one_letter_code
_entity_poly.pdbx_strand_id
1 'polypeptide(L)' 'MGAVKQAMIEVDDMVCSSLNLGRTLNQTIRDLRTEFNKRGRDNPYLLDEDLFEDKYYQFRGE' A
#
# COMPACT_ATOMS: atom_id res chain seq x y z
N MET A 1 -14.68 -10.29 -9.23
CA MET A 1 -13.79 -11.10 -8.43
C MET A 1 -12.34 -10.74 -8.60
N GLY A 2 -11.86 -10.62 -9.80
CA GLY A 2 -10.47 -10.25 -10.04
C GLY A 2 -10.11 -8.88 -9.53
N ALA A 3 -11.06 -7.94 -9.49
CA ALA A 3 -10.78 -6.56 -9.12
C ALA A 3 -10.31 -6.41 -7.67
N VAL A 4 -10.96 -7.10 -6.73
CA VAL A 4 -10.58 -7.01 -5.31
C VAL A 4 -9.19 -7.63 -5.10
N LYS A 5 -8.96 -8.79 -5.69
CA LYS A 5 -7.68 -9.48 -5.57
C LYS A 5 -6.55 -8.64 -6.15
N GLN A 6 -6.80 -8.04 -7.30
CA GLN A 6 -5.80 -7.22 -7.97
C GLN A 6 -5.50 -5.95 -7.17
N ALA A 7 -6.52 -5.35 -6.57
CA ALA A 7 -6.34 -4.18 -5.73
C ALA A 7 -5.43 -4.48 -4.53
N MET A 8 -5.62 -5.64 -3.91
CA MET A 8 -4.76 -6.06 -2.80
C MET A 8 -3.33 -6.31 -3.25
N ILE A 9 -3.14 -6.91 -4.42
CA ILE A 9 -1.81 -7.15 -4.98
C ILE A 9 -1.09 -5.84 -5.20
N GLU A 10 -1.79 -4.82 -5.68
CA GLU A 10 -1.20 -3.50 -5.87
C GLU A 10 -0.71 -2.90 -4.55
N VAL A 11 -1.52 -3.02 -3.50
CA VAL A 11 -1.11 -2.53 -2.18
C VAL A 11 0.13 -3.29 -1.70
N ASP A 12 0.13 -4.60 -1.83
CA ASP A 12 1.26 -5.44 -1.43
C ASP A 12 2.54 -5.02 -2.17
N ASP A 13 2.44 -4.85 -3.48
CA ASP A 13 3.58 -4.44 -4.30
C ASP A 13 4.13 -3.09 -3.87
N MET A 14 3.26 -2.14 -3.60
CA MET A 14 3.68 -0.80 -3.19
C MET A 14 4.36 -0.81 -1.83
N VAL A 15 3.81 -1.58 -0.89
CA VAL A 15 4.42 -1.71 0.44
C VAL A 15 5.79 -2.38 0.33
N CYS A 16 5.90 -3.45 -0.45
CA CYS A 16 7.18 -4.13 -0.67
C CYS A 16 8.21 -3.19 -1.30
N SER A 17 7.81 -2.42 -2.29
CA SER A 17 8.70 -1.45 -2.93
C SER A 17 9.20 -0.41 -1.94
N SER A 18 8.31 0.09 -1.09
CA SER A 18 8.68 1.07 -0.07
C SER A 18 9.71 0.48 0.92
N LEU A 19 9.50 -0.76 1.33
CA LEU A 19 10.44 -1.45 2.22
C LEU A 19 11.80 -1.65 1.55
N ASN A 20 11.81 -2.01 0.27
CA ASN A 20 13.03 -2.19 -0.49
C ASN A 20 13.82 -0.88 -0.61
N LEU A 21 13.11 0.24 -0.64
CA LEU A 21 13.72 1.57 -0.69
C LEU A 21 14.10 2.10 0.69
N GLY A 22 13.80 1.36 1.74
CA GLY A 22 14.12 1.76 3.10
C GLY A 22 13.23 2.87 3.64
N ARG A 23 12.02 2.99 3.13
CA ARG A 23 11.08 4.03 3.56
C ARG A 23 10.42 3.66 4.88
N THR A 24 10.05 4.70 5.64
CA THR A 24 9.32 4.50 6.89
C THR A 24 7.84 4.22 6.61
N LEU A 25 7.12 3.77 7.64
CA LEU A 25 5.68 3.54 7.53
C LEU A 25 4.95 4.81 7.10
N ASN A 26 5.28 5.95 7.70
CA ASN A 26 4.64 7.22 7.36
C ASN A 26 4.88 7.60 5.89
N GLN A 27 6.09 7.41 5.40
CA GLN A 27 6.41 7.67 4.00
C GLN A 27 5.64 6.73 3.08
N THR A 28 5.51 5.47 3.47
CA THR A 28 4.74 4.48 2.71
C THR A 28 3.28 4.88 2.60
N ILE A 29 2.68 5.28 3.72
CA ILE A 29 1.27 5.72 3.74
C ILE A 29 1.10 6.95 2.85
N ARG A 30 2.02 7.89 2.92
CA ARG A 30 1.96 9.10 2.07
C ARG A 30 2.02 8.75 0.59
N ASP A 31 2.90 7.83 0.23
CA ASP A 31 3.03 7.39 -1.17
C ASP A 31 1.75 6.73 -1.66
N LEU A 32 1.14 5.89 -0.81
CA LEU A 32 -0.10 5.21 -1.17
C LEU A 32 -1.25 6.20 -1.37
N ARG A 33 -1.34 7.23 -0.53
CA ARG A 33 -2.34 8.28 -0.70
C ARG A 33 -2.13 9.06 -1.99
N THR A 34 -0.87 9.34 -2.33
CA THR A 34 -0.55 10.02 -3.58
C THR A 34 -1.00 9.19 -4.77
N GLU A 35 -0.74 7.88 -4.74
CA GLU A 35 -1.17 6.98 -5.81
C GLU A 35 -2.69 6.93 -5.92
N PHE A 36 -3.39 6.90 -4.79
CA PHE A 36 -4.84 6.91 -4.81
C PHE A 36 -5.37 8.15 -5.52
N ASN A 37 -4.81 9.30 -5.21
CA ASN A 37 -5.22 10.56 -5.83
C ASN A 37 -4.92 10.58 -7.32
N LYS A 38 -3.79 10.02 -7.73
CA LYS A 38 -3.41 9.95 -9.14
C LYS A 38 -4.33 9.06 -9.94
N ARG A 39 -4.75 7.95 -9.37
CA ARG A 39 -5.54 6.94 -10.07
C ARG A 39 -7.02 7.26 -10.14
N GLY A 40 -7.44 8.35 -9.54
CA GLY A 40 -8.84 8.71 -9.56
C GLY A 40 -9.72 7.81 -8.72
N ARG A 41 -9.15 7.22 -7.68
CA ARG A 41 -9.86 6.42 -6.69
C ARG A 41 -10.30 5.05 -7.18
N ASP A 42 -9.53 4.45 -8.06
CA ASP A 42 -9.82 3.10 -8.56
C ASP A 42 -9.62 2.02 -7.51
N ASN A 43 -8.78 2.29 -6.52
CA ASN A 43 -8.44 1.30 -5.50
C ASN A 43 -8.66 1.89 -4.10
N PRO A 44 -9.83 1.63 -3.48
CA PRO A 44 -10.13 2.18 -2.16
C PRO A 44 -9.22 1.66 -1.05
N TYR A 45 -8.57 0.51 -1.25
CA TYR A 45 -7.63 -0.01 -0.26
C TYR A 45 -6.43 0.90 -0.06
N LEU A 46 -6.15 1.77 -1.01
CA LEU A 46 -5.06 2.74 -0.88
C LEU A 46 -5.33 3.81 0.18
N LEU A 47 -6.54 3.87 0.72
CA LEU A 47 -6.90 4.78 1.80
C LEU A 47 -6.95 4.10 3.17
N ASP A 48 -6.81 2.78 3.22
CA ASP A 48 -6.92 2.03 4.47
C ASP A 48 -5.56 1.99 5.16
N GLU A 49 -5.34 2.94 6.06
CA GLU A 49 -4.06 3.06 6.77
C GLU A 49 -3.79 1.87 7.69
N ASP A 50 -4.83 1.30 8.28
CA ASP A 50 -4.67 0.12 9.13
C ASP A 50 -4.16 -1.07 8.33
N LEU A 51 -4.67 -1.23 7.11
CA LEU A 51 -4.21 -2.27 6.21
C LEU A 51 -2.74 -2.05 5.82
N PHE A 52 -2.36 -0.80 5.54
CA PHE A 52 -0.98 -0.48 5.18
C PHE A 52 -0.02 -0.79 6.33
N GLU A 53 -0.43 -0.46 7.54
CA GLU A 53 0.38 -0.74 8.72
C GLU A 53 0.59 -2.24 8.89
N ASP A 54 -0.49 -3.01 8.80
CA ASP A 54 -0.42 -4.47 8.87
C ASP A 54 0.52 -5.04 7.81
N LYS A 55 0.36 -4.61 6.57
CA LYS A 55 1.18 -5.10 5.46
C LYS A 55 2.64 -4.68 5.63
N TYR A 56 2.87 -3.45 6.07
CA TYR A 56 4.22 -2.95 6.27
C TYR A 56 4.98 -3.83 7.27
N TYR A 57 4.37 -4.10 8.42
CA TYR A 57 5.03 -4.92 9.45
C TYR A 57 5.12 -6.39 9.03
N GLN A 58 4.12 -6.89 8.34
CA GLN A 58 4.13 -8.26 7.84
C GLN A 58 5.29 -8.50 6.89
N PHE A 59 5.49 -7.62 5.93
CA PHE A 59 6.54 -7.77 4.94
C PHE A 59 7.92 -7.40 5.47
N ARG A 60 7.95 -6.58 6.50
CA ARG A 60 9.20 -6.23 7.17
C ARG A 60 9.75 -7.38 8.01
N GLY A 61 8.90 -8.33 8.40
CA GLY A 61 9.32 -9.49 9.16
C GLY A 61 9.34 -9.26 10.66
N GLU A 62 8.59 -8.34 11.13
CA GLU A 62 8.50 -8.02 12.56
C GLU A 62 7.42 -8.85 13.24
#